data_6495aebcc59174c044cb9802781eb394
#
_entry.id   6495aebcc59174c044cb9802781eb394
#
_cell.length_a   1.000
_cell.length_b   1.000
_cell.length_c   1.000
_cell.angle_alpha   90.00
_cell.angle_beta   90.00
_cell.angle_gamma   90.00
#
_symmetry.space_group_name_H-M   'P 1'
#
loop_
_entity.id
_entity.type
_entity.pdbx_description
1 polymer ?
#
loop_
_entity_poly.entity_id
_entity_poly.type
_entity_poly.pdbx_seq_one_letter_code
_entity_poly.pdbx_strand_id
1 'polypeptide(L)'
;MSQQNQLEPTGFTTRTIHAVHDARYDASVPPVYLASTFGTAGEDTTYMYQRGANPTRDNLQATLAALEGAEHAYAYPSGMAATAAALGVLEAGDTLLLGMPTYGGTYRFATTELTKRAVKTRFISDFTTLSDEDFTPDVKVVFLETPTNPTLQVTNIAAVAELAHRHGALLIVDNTFMTPYLQRPLELGADITVQSATKFLAGHADLLAGVAATNDPDLAVLLHRGQLVSGALLPPIDSYRLLQDVKTLALRLERQQQNTREIIEFLSERPEVEKIFYAGSSSAEQAEVQSRQARGIGSVFSLLLKDGGDAQAFARALPIFVNAVSLGGIESLVSLPAHTTHGAYAQEHRDEFGVDDRLVRLAIGIEDVQDLIAALEIGLKAAFAG
;
A
#
# COMPACT_ATOMS: atom_id res chain seq x y z
N MET A 1 36.20 10.74 26.17
CA MET A 1 34.88 10.23 25.74
C MET A 1 35.13 9.07 24.81
N SER A 2 34.82 7.86 25.26
CA SER A 2 35.08 6.62 24.53
C SER A 2 34.29 6.59 23.24
N GLN A 3 34.93 6.33 22.10
CA GLN A 3 34.25 5.87 20.89
C GLN A 3 33.56 4.55 21.25
N GLN A 4 32.30 4.62 21.68
CA GLN A 4 31.45 3.46 21.70
C GLN A 4 31.30 3.01 20.24
N ASN A 5 31.67 1.77 19.93
CA ASN A 5 31.32 1.08 18.71
C ASN A 5 29.80 1.14 18.60
N GLN A 6 29.28 2.12 17.87
CA GLN A 6 27.85 2.19 17.61
C GLN A 6 27.53 1.10 16.58
N LEU A 7 26.83 0.08 17.04
CA LEU A 7 26.23 -0.91 16.15
C LEU A 7 25.20 -0.20 15.26
N GLU A 8 25.42 -0.17 13.95
CA GLU A 8 24.40 0.27 13.00
C GLU A 8 23.43 -0.89 12.72
N PRO A 9 22.17 -0.79 13.14
CA PRO A 9 21.21 -1.87 12.95
C PRO A 9 20.94 -2.11 11.46
N THR A 10 21.13 -3.34 10.99
CA THR A 10 20.85 -3.74 9.61
C THR A 10 19.49 -4.39 9.45
N GLY A 11 18.96 -5.02 10.51
CA GLY A 11 17.67 -5.71 10.48
C GLY A 11 16.48 -4.76 10.44
N PHE A 12 15.47 -5.07 9.62
CA PHE A 12 14.25 -4.25 9.46
C PHE A 12 13.59 -3.92 10.81
N THR A 13 13.27 -4.92 11.62
CA THR A 13 12.57 -4.74 12.91
C THR A 13 13.39 -3.88 13.88
N THR A 14 14.70 -4.09 13.97
CA THR A 14 15.56 -3.29 14.84
C THR A 14 15.60 -1.83 14.39
N ARG A 15 15.74 -1.59 13.09
CA ARG A 15 15.68 -0.22 12.54
C ARG A 15 14.34 0.45 12.82
N THR A 16 13.23 -0.29 12.70
CA THR A 16 11.90 0.25 12.98
C THR A 16 11.74 0.67 14.44
N ILE A 17 12.24 -0.13 15.38
CA ILE A 17 12.12 0.14 16.82
C ILE A 17 13.01 1.29 17.25
N HIS A 18 14.21 1.39 16.67
CA HIS A 18 15.25 2.32 17.08
C HIS A 18 15.53 3.46 16.08
N ALA A 19 14.59 3.69 15.12
CA ALA A 19 14.77 4.72 14.08
C ALA A 19 14.91 6.14 14.67
N VAL A 20 14.24 6.41 15.77
CA VAL A 20 14.23 7.72 16.42
C VAL A 20 14.39 7.59 17.94
N HIS A 21 15.09 8.57 18.55
CA HIS A 21 15.41 8.61 19.95
C HIS A 21 15.18 10.04 20.49
N ASP A 22 14.69 10.15 21.73
CA ASP A 22 14.61 11.45 22.43
C ASP A 22 15.98 11.78 23.05
N ALA A 23 16.77 12.56 22.34
CA ALA A 23 18.10 12.98 22.81
C ALA A 23 18.06 13.90 24.02
N ARG A 24 16.91 14.53 24.36
CA ARG A 24 16.83 15.51 25.46
C ARG A 24 16.73 14.85 26.83
N TYR A 25 15.91 13.83 26.94
CA TYR A 25 15.62 13.18 28.24
C TYR A 25 15.93 11.68 28.24
N ASP A 26 16.51 11.16 27.16
CA ASP A 26 16.79 9.72 26.98
C ASP A 26 15.50 8.87 27.13
N ALA A 27 14.35 9.45 26.73
CA ALA A 27 13.09 8.76 26.81
C ALA A 27 12.99 7.70 25.72
N SER A 28 12.40 6.55 26.03
CA SER A 28 12.22 5.43 25.10
C SER A 28 11.27 5.77 23.93
N VAL A 29 10.53 6.88 24.02
CA VAL A 29 9.61 7.37 23.00
C VAL A 29 9.75 8.90 22.89
N PRO A 30 9.86 9.47 21.68
CA PRO A 30 9.95 10.91 21.52
C PRO A 30 8.66 11.61 21.95
N PRO A 31 8.75 12.89 22.46
CA PRO A 31 7.60 13.67 22.87
C PRO A 31 6.72 14.09 21.68
N VAL A 32 5.45 14.37 21.96
CA VAL A 32 4.48 14.90 20.99
C VAL A 32 4.42 16.41 21.05
N TYR A 33 4.70 17.08 19.94
CA TYR A 33 4.63 18.53 19.78
C TYR A 33 3.33 18.94 19.08
N LEU A 34 2.40 19.50 19.85
CA LEU A 34 1.08 19.94 19.33
C LEU A 34 1.08 21.41 18.85
N ALA A 35 2.17 22.14 19.06
CA ALA A 35 2.26 23.55 18.71
C ALA A 35 2.09 23.77 17.21
N SER A 36 1.23 24.70 16.81
CA SER A 36 1.12 25.17 15.42
C SER A 36 2.25 26.11 15.02
N THR A 37 2.82 26.83 16.00
CA THR A 37 3.83 27.87 15.79
C THR A 37 4.97 27.69 16.79
N PHE A 38 6.19 27.86 16.32
CA PHE A 38 7.42 27.77 17.09
C PHE A 38 8.10 29.12 17.13
N GLY A 39 8.79 29.43 18.24
CA GLY A 39 9.55 30.69 18.39
C GLY A 39 10.79 30.70 17.50
N THR A 40 11.10 31.87 16.92
CA THR A 40 12.25 32.06 16.03
C THR A 40 13.39 32.85 16.68
N ALA A 41 13.34 33.05 18.02
CA ALA A 41 14.32 33.81 18.75
C ALA A 41 15.65 33.08 19.02
N GLY A 42 15.71 31.78 18.72
CA GLY A 42 16.92 30.94 18.82
C GLY A 42 17.70 30.88 17.50
N GLU A 43 18.86 30.21 17.54
CA GLU A 43 19.69 29.96 16.36
C GLU A 43 19.07 28.86 15.46
N ASP A 44 18.28 27.95 16.06
CA ASP A 44 17.61 26.89 15.32
C ASP A 44 16.23 27.38 14.83
N THR A 45 16.10 27.57 13.53
CA THR A 45 14.89 27.97 12.82
C THR A 45 14.26 26.84 12.01
N THR A 46 14.64 25.58 12.26
CA THR A 46 14.10 24.40 11.57
C THR A 46 12.57 24.33 11.70
N TYR A 47 12.07 24.63 12.90
CA TYR A 47 10.64 24.62 13.17
C TYR A 47 10.13 26.06 13.32
N MET A 48 9.28 26.49 12.42
CA MET A 48 8.61 27.79 12.46
C MET A 48 7.08 27.64 12.54
N TYR A 49 6.55 26.80 11.70
CA TYR A 49 5.12 26.57 11.57
C TYR A 49 4.83 25.11 11.21
N GLN A 50 3.89 24.49 11.92
CA GLN A 50 3.59 23.05 11.86
C GLN A 50 3.30 22.53 10.44
N ARG A 51 2.71 23.35 9.57
CA ARG A 51 2.43 22.96 8.19
C ARG A 51 3.72 22.68 7.41
N GLY A 52 4.79 23.43 7.65
CA GLY A 52 6.10 23.18 7.04
C GLY A 52 6.82 21.99 7.66
N ALA A 53 7.03 22.05 8.98
CA ALA A 53 7.74 21.01 9.73
C ALA A 53 7.18 20.89 11.15
N ASN A 54 7.27 19.69 11.72
CA ASN A 54 6.88 19.42 13.10
C ASN A 54 7.72 18.25 13.65
N PRO A 55 8.37 18.37 14.84
CA PRO A 55 9.27 17.34 15.35
C PRO A 55 8.65 15.95 15.44
N THR A 56 7.36 15.84 15.78
CA THR A 56 6.67 14.55 15.87
C THR A 56 6.47 13.91 14.50
N ARG A 57 6.05 14.71 13.50
CA ARG A 57 5.89 14.22 12.11
C ARG A 57 7.25 13.88 11.50
N ASP A 58 8.28 14.65 11.76
CA ASP A 58 9.61 14.42 11.23
C ASP A 58 10.24 13.13 11.79
N ASN A 59 10.00 12.82 13.07
CA ASN A 59 10.36 11.53 13.65
C ASN A 59 9.68 10.35 12.94
N LEU A 60 8.39 10.49 12.62
CA LEU A 60 7.68 9.48 11.82
C LEU A 60 8.28 9.39 10.42
N GLN A 61 8.48 10.52 9.74
CA GLN A 61 8.99 10.55 8.37
C GLN A 61 10.40 9.95 8.27
N ALA A 62 11.27 10.22 9.24
CA ALA A 62 12.59 9.58 9.34
C ALA A 62 12.48 8.05 9.52
N THR A 63 11.54 7.60 10.35
CA THR A 63 11.29 6.16 10.53
C THR A 63 10.79 5.53 9.23
N LEU A 64 9.83 6.14 8.56
CA LEU A 64 9.27 5.64 7.29
C LEU A 64 10.34 5.60 6.19
N ALA A 65 11.19 6.63 6.08
CA ALA A 65 12.30 6.64 5.15
C ALA A 65 13.24 5.44 5.39
N ALA A 66 13.61 5.19 6.66
CA ALA A 66 14.46 4.05 7.02
C ALA A 66 13.81 2.68 6.67
N LEU A 67 12.48 2.57 6.75
CA LEU A 67 11.75 1.35 6.40
C LEU A 67 11.69 1.13 4.89
N GLU A 68 11.43 2.19 4.13
CA GLU A 68 11.35 2.16 2.66
C GLU A 68 12.74 1.97 2.00
N GLY A 69 13.84 2.16 2.75
CA GLY A 69 15.17 2.26 2.17
C GLY A 69 15.31 3.55 1.35
N ALA A 70 14.64 4.62 1.79
CA ALA A 70 14.58 5.90 1.13
C ALA A 70 15.40 6.96 1.86
N GLU A 71 15.86 7.98 1.13
CA GLU A 71 16.45 9.18 1.70
C GLU A 71 15.37 10.14 2.23
N HIS A 72 14.18 10.13 1.61
CA HIS A 72 13.08 11.03 1.93
C HIS A 72 11.75 10.27 2.00
N ALA A 73 10.97 10.54 3.05
CA ALA A 73 9.58 10.10 3.16
C ALA A 73 8.71 11.20 3.75
N TYR A 74 7.46 11.24 3.31
CA TYR A 74 6.48 12.26 3.71
C TYR A 74 5.16 11.61 4.13
N ALA A 75 4.63 12.03 5.28
CA ALA A 75 3.39 11.50 5.86
C ALA A 75 2.20 12.44 5.57
N TYR A 76 1.15 11.87 4.99
CA TYR A 76 -0.06 12.55 4.53
C TYR A 76 -1.29 12.07 5.30
N PRO A 77 -2.42 12.82 5.28
CA PRO A 77 -3.64 12.45 6.02
C PRO A 77 -4.43 11.31 5.39
N SER A 78 -4.02 10.80 4.23
CA SER A 78 -4.59 9.62 3.59
C SER A 78 -3.69 9.08 2.47
N GLY A 79 -3.89 7.82 2.06
CA GLY A 79 -3.22 7.25 0.89
C GLY A 79 -3.49 8.06 -0.38
N MET A 80 -4.74 8.53 -0.59
CA MET A 80 -5.07 9.38 -1.73
C MET A 80 -4.35 10.74 -1.71
N ALA A 81 -4.08 11.30 -0.54
CA ALA A 81 -3.28 12.53 -0.45
C ALA A 81 -1.81 12.27 -0.84
N ALA A 82 -1.26 11.11 -0.49
CA ALA A 82 0.07 10.69 -0.92
C ALA A 82 0.12 10.47 -2.45
N THR A 83 -0.86 9.74 -3.00
CA THR A 83 -1.00 9.51 -4.45
C THR A 83 -1.14 10.83 -5.22
N ALA A 84 -1.99 11.75 -4.74
CA ALA A 84 -2.17 13.05 -5.36
C ALA A 84 -0.90 13.91 -5.32
N ALA A 85 -0.12 13.84 -4.23
CA ALA A 85 1.16 14.52 -4.12
C ALA A 85 2.19 13.95 -5.10
N ALA A 86 2.28 12.61 -5.22
CA ALA A 86 3.18 11.94 -6.16
C ALA A 86 2.81 12.25 -7.63
N LEU A 87 1.52 12.19 -7.99
CA LEU A 87 1.03 12.57 -9.31
C LEU A 87 1.07 14.09 -9.59
N GLY A 88 1.46 14.87 -8.59
CA GLY A 88 1.72 16.30 -8.72
C GLY A 88 2.88 16.66 -9.64
N VAL A 89 3.71 15.69 -10.05
CA VAL A 89 4.79 15.85 -11.03
C VAL A 89 4.23 16.09 -12.46
N LEU A 90 3.01 15.65 -12.73
CA LEU A 90 2.39 15.78 -14.05
C LEU A 90 1.92 17.21 -14.32
N GLU A 91 2.25 17.71 -15.51
CA GLU A 91 1.86 19.02 -16.03
C GLU A 91 0.79 18.90 -17.12
N ALA A 92 0.22 20.03 -17.52
CA ALA A 92 -0.76 20.06 -18.60
C ALA A 92 -0.15 19.60 -19.94
N GLY A 93 -0.78 18.62 -20.56
CA GLY A 93 -0.31 17.98 -21.80
C GLY A 93 0.38 16.64 -21.59
N ASP A 94 0.84 16.35 -20.38
CA ASP A 94 1.46 15.07 -20.03
C ASP A 94 0.48 13.90 -20.09
N THR A 95 1.03 12.71 -20.24
CA THR A 95 0.31 11.44 -20.22
C THR A 95 0.79 10.57 -19.06
N LEU A 96 -0.18 10.09 -18.28
CA LEU A 96 -0.03 9.05 -17.27
C LEU A 96 -0.35 7.68 -17.90
N LEU A 97 0.58 6.70 -17.80
CA LEU A 97 0.25 5.29 -17.99
C LEU A 97 -0.18 4.72 -16.64
N LEU A 98 -1.44 4.34 -16.54
CA LEU A 98 -2.02 3.83 -15.28
C LEU A 98 -2.34 2.34 -15.41
N GLY A 99 -1.72 1.53 -14.55
CA GLY A 99 -1.99 0.10 -14.45
C GLY A 99 -3.43 -0.20 -14.04
N MET A 100 -4.01 -1.24 -14.66
CA MET A 100 -5.35 -1.70 -14.34
C MET A 100 -5.35 -3.21 -14.04
N PRO A 101 -6.20 -3.69 -13.12
CA PRO A 101 -7.04 -2.90 -12.21
C PRO A 101 -6.21 -2.11 -11.21
N THR A 102 -6.71 -0.97 -10.76
CA THR A 102 -6.09 -0.14 -9.72
C THR A 102 -7.13 0.25 -8.66
N TYR A 103 -6.67 0.76 -7.52
CA TYR A 103 -7.60 1.25 -6.50
C TYR A 103 -8.57 2.28 -7.08
N GLY A 104 -9.87 2.12 -6.79
CA GLY A 104 -10.93 2.98 -7.36
C GLY A 104 -10.77 4.48 -7.05
N GLY A 105 -10.07 4.84 -5.98
CA GLY A 105 -9.69 6.22 -5.68
C GLY A 105 -8.68 6.78 -6.67
N THR A 106 -7.64 6.03 -7.00
CA THR A 106 -6.61 6.38 -7.99
C THR A 106 -7.23 6.51 -9.39
N TYR A 107 -8.06 5.53 -9.78
CA TYR A 107 -8.81 5.60 -11.04
C TYR A 107 -9.66 6.86 -11.13
N ARG A 108 -10.43 7.16 -10.09
CA ARG A 108 -11.28 8.36 -10.05
C ARG A 108 -10.45 9.64 -10.11
N PHE A 109 -9.35 9.71 -9.37
CA PHE A 109 -8.45 10.87 -9.40
C PHE A 109 -7.88 11.09 -10.81
N ALA A 110 -7.43 10.03 -11.49
CA ALA A 110 -6.91 10.08 -12.84
C ALA A 110 -7.97 10.55 -13.86
N THR A 111 -9.19 10.01 -13.77
CA THR A 111 -10.26 10.31 -14.74
C THR A 111 -11.00 11.61 -14.49
N THR A 112 -10.91 12.19 -13.27
CA THR A 112 -11.61 13.44 -12.95
C THR A 112 -10.64 14.60 -12.70
N GLU A 113 -9.73 14.48 -11.73
CA GLU A 113 -8.90 15.61 -11.31
C GLU A 113 -7.72 15.86 -12.25
N LEU A 114 -7.05 14.80 -12.73
CA LEU A 114 -5.98 14.95 -13.71
C LEU A 114 -6.53 15.43 -15.07
N THR A 115 -7.71 14.96 -15.49
CA THR A 115 -8.38 15.43 -16.71
C THR A 115 -8.65 16.94 -16.65
N LYS A 116 -9.12 17.48 -15.51
CA LYS A 116 -9.32 18.93 -15.31
C LYS A 116 -8.02 19.73 -15.42
N ARG A 117 -6.89 19.08 -15.13
CA ARG A 117 -5.55 19.66 -15.26
C ARG A 117 -4.96 19.48 -16.66
N ALA A 118 -5.75 19.01 -17.63
CA ALA A 118 -5.32 18.68 -18.99
C ALA A 118 -4.21 17.60 -19.05
N VAL A 119 -4.13 16.72 -18.06
CA VAL A 119 -3.32 15.51 -18.09
C VAL A 119 -4.15 14.39 -18.70
N LYS A 120 -3.54 13.65 -19.62
CA LYS A 120 -4.16 12.47 -20.24
C LYS A 120 -3.87 11.23 -19.41
N THR A 121 -4.79 10.27 -19.41
CA THR A 121 -4.56 8.96 -18.80
C THR A 121 -4.77 7.87 -19.86
N ARG A 122 -3.79 6.99 -19.99
CA ARG A 122 -3.87 5.78 -20.79
C ARG A 122 -3.78 4.57 -19.86
N PHE A 123 -4.73 3.67 -19.98
CA PHE A 123 -4.83 2.49 -19.12
C PHE A 123 -4.03 1.32 -19.70
N ILE A 124 -3.33 0.60 -18.83
CA ILE A 124 -2.50 -0.57 -19.15
C ILE A 124 -3.05 -1.75 -18.36
N SER A 125 -3.68 -2.70 -19.03
CA SER A 125 -4.24 -3.91 -18.39
C SER A 125 -3.20 -5.01 -18.19
N ASP A 126 -2.12 -5.01 -18.96
CA ASP A 126 -1.05 -5.99 -18.88
C ASP A 126 0.32 -5.33 -19.13
N PHE A 127 1.13 -5.22 -18.08
CA PHE A 127 2.48 -4.68 -18.16
C PHE A 127 3.47 -5.59 -18.88
N THR A 128 3.15 -6.87 -19.10
CA THR A 128 4.03 -7.76 -19.89
C THR A 128 4.02 -7.41 -21.37
N THR A 129 2.98 -6.73 -21.83
CA THR A 129 2.84 -6.25 -23.22
C THR A 129 3.36 -4.84 -23.43
N LEU A 130 3.74 -4.13 -22.36
CA LEU A 130 4.26 -2.76 -22.45
C LEU A 130 5.59 -2.76 -23.21
N SER A 131 5.71 -1.87 -24.19
CA SER A 131 6.84 -1.80 -25.12
C SER A 131 7.30 -0.37 -25.35
N ASP A 132 8.42 -0.19 -26.07
CA ASP A 132 8.94 1.14 -26.45
C ASP A 132 7.91 1.98 -27.24
N GLU A 133 7.00 1.33 -28.00
CA GLU A 133 5.95 2.00 -28.78
C GLU A 133 4.90 2.69 -27.90
N ASP A 134 4.79 2.28 -26.66
CA ASP A 134 3.86 2.87 -25.69
C ASP A 134 4.35 4.21 -25.13
N PHE A 135 5.63 4.53 -25.29
CA PHE A 135 6.24 5.73 -24.73
C PHE A 135 6.36 6.84 -25.75
N THR A 136 5.25 7.55 -25.99
CA THR A 136 5.28 8.82 -26.73
C THR A 136 5.94 9.92 -25.88
N PRO A 137 6.49 11.01 -26.49
CA PRO A 137 7.23 12.05 -25.76
C PRO A 137 6.46 12.75 -24.62
N ASP A 138 5.12 12.68 -24.64
CA ASP A 138 4.23 13.21 -23.60
C ASP A 138 4.01 12.23 -22.42
N VAL A 139 4.44 10.98 -22.51
CA VAL A 139 4.39 10.04 -21.38
C VAL A 139 5.45 10.42 -20.36
N LYS A 140 5.03 10.77 -19.13
CA LYS A 140 5.91 11.23 -18.05
C LYS A 140 5.88 10.35 -16.83
N VAL A 141 4.81 9.61 -16.62
CA VAL A 141 4.64 8.75 -15.45
C VAL A 141 4.02 7.43 -15.84
N VAL A 142 4.60 6.36 -15.33
CA VAL A 142 3.96 5.05 -15.20
C VAL A 142 3.56 4.88 -13.74
N PHE A 143 2.29 4.60 -13.47
CA PHE A 143 1.79 4.29 -12.13
C PHE A 143 1.25 2.87 -12.11
N LEU A 144 1.77 2.06 -11.21
CA LEU A 144 1.31 0.68 -11.03
C LEU A 144 1.06 0.34 -9.57
N GLU A 145 0.12 -0.58 -9.36
CA GLU A 145 -0.17 -1.25 -8.10
C GLU A 145 0.22 -2.72 -8.24
N THR A 146 1.09 -3.22 -7.37
CA THR A 146 1.51 -4.62 -7.43
C THR A 146 1.79 -5.19 -6.03
N PRO A 147 1.09 -6.29 -5.64
CA PRO A 147 0.02 -7.00 -6.39
C PRO A 147 -1.24 -6.15 -6.57
N THR A 148 -1.99 -6.39 -7.65
CA THR A 148 -3.23 -5.65 -7.93
C THR A 148 -4.39 -6.06 -7.02
N ASN A 149 -5.37 -5.19 -6.84
CA ASN A 149 -6.63 -5.48 -6.17
C ASN A 149 -7.75 -5.67 -7.22
N PRO A 150 -8.57 -6.76 -7.20
CA PRO A 150 -8.62 -7.82 -6.19
C PRO A 150 -7.94 -9.13 -6.61
N THR A 151 -7.44 -9.27 -7.83
CA THR A 151 -6.96 -10.54 -8.41
C THR A 151 -5.46 -10.81 -8.18
N LEU A 152 -4.80 -9.95 -7.40
CA LEU A 152 -3.43 -10.12 -6.92
C LEU A 152 -2.40 -10.41 -8.04
N GLN A 153 -2.60 -9.83 -9.22
CA GLN A 153 -1.65 -9.88 -10.33
C GLN A 153 -0.32 -9.23 -9.93
N VAL A 154 0.78 -9.86 -10.28
CA VAL A 154 2.12 -9.38 -9.96
C VAL A 154 2.79 -8.82 -11.21
N THR A 155 3.28 -7.59 -11.10
CA THR A 155 4.06 -6.92 -12.14
C THR A 155 5.53 -6.86 -11.74
N ASN A 156 6.44 -7.12 -12.68
CA ASN A 156 7.88 -7.00 -12.48
C ASN A 156 8.27 -5.51 -12.43
N ILE A 157 8.48 -4.99 -11.22
CA ILE A 157 8.80 -3.59 -10.98
C ILE A 157 10.07 -3.18 -11.72
N ALA A 158 11.14 -3.98 -11.64
CA ALA A 158 12.43 -3.65 -12.24
C ALA A 158 12.35 -3.56 -13.77
N ALA A 159 11.61 -4.46 -14.41
CA ALA A 159 11.43 -4.43 -15.87
C ALA A 159 10.64 -3.19 -16.32
N VAL A 160 9.59 -2.80 -15.59
CA VAL A 160 8.81 -1.59 -15.90
C VAL A 160 9.65 -0.33 -15.65
N ALA A 161 10.44 -0.29 -14.55
CA ALA A 161 11.35 0.82 -14.26
C ALA A 161 12.38 1.02 -15.38
N GLU A 162 13.05 -0.06 -15.80
CA GLU A 162 14.02 0.00 -16.89
C GLU A 162 13.39 0.55 -18.17
N LEU A 163 12.19 0.07 -18.53
CA LEU A 163 11.50 0.53 -19.73
C LEU A 163 11.09 2.00 -19.61
N ALA A 164 10.49 2.42 -18.49
CA ALA A 164 10.09 3.80 -18.25
C ALA A 164 11.29 4.78 -18.33
N HIS A 165 12.39 4.43 -17.67
CA HIS A 165 13.60 5.26 -17.62
C HIS A 165 14.27 5.43 -18.97
N ARG A 166 14.25 4.41 -19.85
CA ARG A 166 14.75 4.57 -21.24
C ARG A 166 14.06 5.68 -22.01
N HIS A 167 12.81 5.99 -21.63
CA HIS A 167 12.00 7.04 -22.28
C HIS A 167 11.89 8.31 -21.44
N GLY A 168 12.61 8.40 -20.31
CA GLY A 168 12.59 9.57 -19.43
C GLY A 168 11.28 9.73 -18.66
N ALA A 169 10.51 8.64 -18.49
CA ALA A 169 9.32 8.60 -17.68
C ALA A 169 9.66 8.08 -16.27
N LEU A 170 8.94 8.57 -15.26
CA LEU A 170 9.06 8.13 -13.86
C LEU A 170 8.18 6.89 -13.61
N LEU A 171 8.63 6.02 -12.72
CA LEU A 171 7.84 4.93 -12.19
C LEU A 171 7.37 5.23 -10.75
N ILE A 172 6.06 5.27 -10.55
CA ILE A 172 5.42 5.37 -9.24
C ILE A 172 4.75 4.03 -8.92
N VAL A 173 5.06 3.47 -7.75
CA VAL A 173 4.51 2.18 -7.31
C VAL A 173 3.67 2.35 -6.05
N ASP A 174 2.41 1.94 -6.10
CA ASP A 174 1.59 1.76 -4.90
C ASP A 174 1.94 0.41 -4.24
N ASN A 175 2.61 0.48 -3.10
CA ASN A 175 3.11 -0.65 -2.33
C ASN A 175 2.22 -0.98 -1.11
N THR A 176 0.98 -0.53 -1.11
CA THR A 176 0.08 -0.68 0.05
C THR A 176 -0.09 -2.13 0.49
N PHE A 177 -0.17 -3.09 -0.43
CA PHE A 177 -0.42 -4.51 -0.10
C PHE A 177 0.80 -5.20 0.48
N MET A 178 2.00 -4.82 0.04
CA MET A 178 3.22 -5.51 0.45
C MET A 178 3.95 -4.81 1.59
N THR A 179 3.81 -3.51 1.74
CA THR A 179 4.55 -2.70 2.71
C THR A 179 6.07 -2.78 2.51
N PRO A 180 6.88 -1.89 3.10
CA PRO A 180 8.33 -1.96 3.01
C PRO A 180 8.93 -3.19 3.73
N TYR A 181 8.13 -3.89 4.53
CA TYR A 181 8.57 -5.14 5.14
C TYR A 181 8.70 -6.28 4.12
N LEU A 182 7.75 -6.38 3.19
CA LEU A 182 7.73 -7.47 2.21
C LEU A 182 8.35 -7.07 0.86
N GLN A 183 8.18 -5.82 0.42
CA GLN A 183 8.63 -5.34 -0.90
C GLN A 183 9.09 -3.89 -0.81
N ARG A 184 10.21 -3.55 -1.47
CA ARG A 184 10.78 -2.21 -1.52
C ARG A 184 10.93 -1.73 -2.96
N PRO A 185 9.93 -1.07 -3.51
CA PRO A 185 9.95 -0.65 -4.92
C PRO A 185 11.12 0.26 -5.29
N LEU A 186 11.60 1.12 -4.39
CA LEU A 186 12.76 1.99 -4.64
C LEU A 186 14.04 1.20 -4.89
N GLU A 187 14.24 0.07 -4.18
CA GLU A 187 15.37 -0.84 -4.40
C GLU A 187 15.25 -1.59 -5.75
N LEU A 188 14.06 -1.59 -6.37
CA LEU A 188 13.75 -2.23 -7.64
C LEU A 188 13.66 -1.22 -8.81
N GLY A 189 14.02 0.04 -8.57
CA GLY A 189 14.09 1.08 -9.59
C GLY A 189 12.87 2.00 -9.66
N ALA A 190 11.88 1.89 -8.77
CA ALA A 190 10.83 2.91 -8.71
C ALA A 190 11.39 4.26 -8.25
N ASP A 191 10.86 5.36 -8.79
CA ASP A 191 11.26 6.73 -8.43
C ASP A 191 10.51 7.23 -7.20
N ILE A 192 9.24 6.84 -7.09
CA ILE A 192 8.39 7.13 -5.93
C ILE A 192 7.65 5.85 -5.53
N THR A 193 7.64 5.55 -4.24
CA THR A 193 6.69 4.59 -3.66
C THR A 193 5.60 5.34 -2.91
N VAL A 194 4.34 4.90 -3.07
CA VAL A 194 3.21 5.42 -2.30
C VAL A 194 2.52 4.30 -1.54
N GLN A 195 1.91 4.62 -0.41
CA GLN A 195 1.15 3.67 0.38
C GLN A 195 -0.02 4.33 1.10
N SER A 196 -1.11 3.62 1.20
CA SER A 196 -2.13 3.89 2.21
C SER A 196 -1.65 3.34 3.55
N ALA A 197 -1.03 4.20 4.38
CA ALA A 197 -0.60 3.83 5.72
C ALA A 197 -1.76 3.45 6.65
N THR A 198 -2.99 3.83 6.29
CA THR A 198 -4.27 3.37 6.88
C THR A 198 -4.35 1.85 7.03
N LYS A 199 -3.67 1.11 6.13
CA LYS A 199 -3.73 -0.35 6.02
C LYS A 199 -2.71 -0.99 6.96
N PHE A 200 -1.81 -1.77 6.47
CA PHE A 200 -0.86 -2.55 7.27
C PHE A 200 0.06 -1.72 8.16
N LEU A 201 0.48 -0.51 7.70
CA LEU A 201 1.39 0.31 8.49
C LEU A 201 0.77 0.70 9.84
N ALA A 202 -0.46 1.22 9.84
CA ALA A 202 -1.23 1.46 11.07
C ALA A 202 -1.73 0.13 11.67
N GLY A 203 -2.45 -0.68 10.91
CA GLY A 203 -2.81 -2.04 11.25
C GLY A 203 -3.91 -2.20 12.32
N HIS A 204 -4.53 -1.11 12.79
CA HIS A 204 -5.50 -1.16 13.89
C HIS A 204 -6.89 -0.59 13.52
N ALA A 205 -7.13 -0.30 12.22
CA ALA A 205 -8.38 0.21 11.68
C ALA A 205 -8.88 1.54 12.32
N ASP A 206 -8.00 2.30 12.95
CA ASP A 206 -8.32 3.48 13.77
C ASP A 206 -7.61 4.77 13.32
N LEU A 207 -6.88 4.71 12.19
CA LEU A 207 -6.08 5.80 11.66
C LEU A 207 -6.18 5.90 10.12
N LEU A 208 -6.38 7.12 9.62
CA LEU A 208 -6.19 7.43 8.21
C LEU A 208 -4.83 8.08 8.01
N ALA A 209 -4.00 7.49 7.15
CA ALA A 209 -2.70 8.05 6.81
C ALA A 209 -2.24 7.59 5.41
N GLY A 210 -1.29 8.32 4.84
CA GLY A 210 -0.60 7.98 3.60
C GLY A 210 0.89 8.27 3.71
N VAL A 211 1.66 7.60 2.88
CA VAL A 211 3.12 7.78 2.78
C VAL A 211 3.50 7.89 1.32
N ALA A 212 4.42 8.80 1.02
CA ALA A 212 5.18 8.77 -0.23
C ALA A 212 6.67 8.91 0.09
N ALA A 213 7.52 8.12 -0.59
CA ALA A 213 8.96 8.13 -0.36
C ALA A 213 9.72 8.10 -1.70
N THR A 214 10.93 8.68 -1.69
CA THR A 214 11.81 8.78 -2.86
C THR A 214 13.28 8.93 -2.44
N ASN A 215 14.19 8.60 -3.35
CA ASN A 215 15.63 8.89 -3.22
C ASN A 215 16.06 10.13 -4.05
N ASP A 216 15.17 10.67 -4.87
CA ASP A 216 15.46 11.83 -5.71
C ASP A 216 15.15 13.13 -4.94
N PRO A 217 16.12 14.06 -4.80
CA PRO A 217 15.92 15.32 -4.05
C PRO A 217 14.91 16.27 -4.70
N ASP A 218 14.75 16.27 -6.03
CA ASP A 218 13.80 17.13 -6.72
C ASP A 218 12.37 16.59 -6.53
N LEU A 219 12.19 15.27 -6.58
CA LEU A 219 10.93 14.62 -6.24
C LEU A 219 10.60 14.80 -4.74
N ALA A 220 11.61 14.79 -3.87
CA ALA A 220 11.42 15.08 -2.44
C ALA A 220 10.86 16.50 -2.21
N VAL A 221 11.38 17.52 -2.92
CA VAL A 221 10.84 18.88 -2.88
C VAL A 221 9.38 18.90 -3.36
N LEU A 222 9.06 18.18 -4.43
CA LEU A 222 7.69 18.08 -4.94
C LEU A 222 6.75 17.44 -3.91
N LEU A 223 7.14 16.33 -3.31
CA LEU A 223 6.35 15.65 -2.29
C LEU A 223 6.14 16.56 -1.06
N HIS A 224 7.19 17.24 -0.59
CA HIS A 224 7.07 18.22 0.50
C HIS A 224 6.09 19.37 0.16
N ARG A 225 6.04 19.82 -1.09
CA ARG A 225 5.07 20.85 -1.53
C ARG A 225 3.62 20.38 -1.33
N GLY A 226 3.33 19.08 -1.45
CA GLY A 226 2.02 18.52 -1.11
C GLY A 226 1.63 18.79 0.34
N GLN A 227 2.58 18.72 1.27
CA GLN A 227 2.34 19.10 2.66
C GLN A 227 2.27 20.63 2.84
N LEU A 228 3.29 21.34 2.37
CA LEU A 228 3.46 22.77 2.65
C LEU A 228 2.44 23.66 1.94
N VAL A 229 2.18 23.41 0.65
CA VAL A 229 1.34 24.25 -0.21
C VAL A 229 -0.11 23.81 -0.18
N SER A 230 -0.36 22.51 -0.38
CA SER A 230 -1.73 21.95 -0.38
C SER A 230 -2.28 21.72 1.03
N GLY A 231 -1.43 21.80 2.07
CA GLY A 231 -1.83 21.56 3.45
C GLY A 231 -2.13 20.10 3.77
N ALA A 232 -1.73 19.17 2.91
CA ALA A 232 -1.95 17.74 3.08
C ALA A 232 -0.87 17.12 3.97
N LEU A 233 -0.90 17.39 5.25
CA LEU A 233 0.08 16.91 6.24
C LEU A 233 -0.61 16.04 7.30
N LEU A 234 0.07 14.98 7.75
CA LEU A 234 -0.44 14.17 8.86
C LEU A 234 -0.30 14.95 10.18
N PRO A 235 -1.39 15.08 10.99
CA PRO A 235 -1.34 15.77 12.28
C PRO A 235 -0.38 15.09 13.28
N PRO A 236 0.14 15.82 14.30
CA PRO A 236 1.11 15.26 15.24
C PRO A 236 0.62 14.05 16.03
N ILE A 237 -0.63 14.03 16.48
CA ILE A 237 -1.20 12.88 17.21
C ILE A 237 -1.23 11.65 16.32
N ASP A 238 -1.69 11.78 15.09
CA ASP A 238 -1.76 10.68 14.13
C ASP A 238 -0.35 10.25 13.70
N SER A 239 0.58 11.20 13.57
CA SER A 239 2.00 10.90 13.33
C SER A 239 2.61 10.08 14.46
N TYR A 240 2.32 10.42 15.71
CA TYR A 240 2.77 9.66 16.87
C TYR A 240 2.16 8.26 16.91
N ARG A 241 0.85 8.14 16.64
CA ARG A 241 0.17 6.82 16.60
C ARG A 241 0.80 5.93 15.55
N LEU A 242 0.93 6.42 14.31
CA LEU A 242 1.56 5.66 13.24
C LEU A 242 3.02 5.28 13.56
N LEU A 243 3.78 6.17 14.22
CA LEU A 243 5.14 5.86 14.69
C LEU A 243 5.16 4.69 15.69
N GLN A 244 4.16 4.55 16.56
CA GLN A 244 4.06 3.40 17.48
C GLN A 244 3.60 2.14 16.73
N ASP A 245 2.62 2.25 15.85
CA ASP A 245 2.02 1.14 15.12
C ASP A 245 3.04 0.40 14.22
N VAL A 246 3.90 1.14 13.52
CA VAL A 246 4.91 0.53 12.63
C VAL A 246 5.93 -0.31 13.38
N LYS A 247 6.14 -0.10 14.68
CA LYS A 247 7.09 -0.88 15.49
C LYS A 247 6.72 -2.37 15.58
N THR A 248 5.45 -2.71 15.40
CA THR A 248 4.96 -4.09 15.40
C THR A 248 4.63 -4.62 14.00
N LEU A 249 4.91 -3.86 12.94
CA LEU A 249 4.57 -4.21 11.57
C LEU A 249 5.08 -5.62 11.17
N ALA A 250 6.35 -5.91 11.43
CA ALA A 250 6.94 -7.19 11.09
C ALA A 250 6.23 -8.36 11.79
N LEU A 251 5.99 -8.25 13.10
CA LEU A 251 5.30 -9.29 13.88
C LEU A 251 3.88 -9.55 13.36
N ARG A 252 3.15 -8.48 13.04
CA ARG A 252 1.78 -8.59 12.51
C ARG A 252 1.78 -9.26 11.15
N LEU A 253 2.63 -8.81 10.23
CA LEU A 253 2.72 -9.38 8.88
C LEU A 253 3.20 -10.84 8.87
N GLU A 254 4.15 -11.22 9.73
CA GLU A 254 4.58 -12.61 9.85
C GLU A 254 3.42 -13.52 10.27
N ARG A 255 2.67 -13.11 11.31
CA ARG A 255 1.49 -13.88 11.75
C ARG A 255 0.39 -13.89 10.70
N GLN A 256 0.08 -12.75 10.09
CA GLN A 256 -0.91 -12.66 9.03
C GLN A 256 -0.55 -13.55 7.83
N GLN A 257 0.70 -13.55 7.37
CA GLN A 257 1.13 -14.43 6.28
C GLN A 257 1.08 -15.91 6.65
N GLN A 258 1.44 -16.25 7.91
CA GLN A 258 1.32 -17.63 8.38
C GLN A 258 -0.14 -18.09 8.30
N ASN A 259 -1.06 -17.34 8.90
CA ASN A 259 -2.49 -17.62 8.85
C ASN A 259 -2.99 -17.74 7.40
N THR A 260 -2.55 -16.83 6.53
CA THR A 260 -2.95 -16.81 5.11
C THR A 260 -2.53 -18.09 4.39
N ARG A 261 -1.31 -18.58 4.60
CA ARG A 261 -0.84 -19.82 3.97
C ARG A 261 -1.66 -21.03 4.42
N GLU A 262 -1.89 -21.17 5.72
CA GLU A 262 -2.69 -22.27 6.27
C GLU A 262 -4.15 -22.24 5.76
N ILE A 263 -4.73 -21.03 5.63
CA ILE A 263 -6.08 -20.84 5.09
C ILE A 263 -6.12 -21.17 3.58
N ILE A 264 -5.13 -20.74 2.80
CA ILE A 264 -5.05 -21.07 1.36
C ILE A 264 -4.93 -22.58 1.16
N GLU A 265 -4.09 -23.27 1.95
CA GLU A 265 -3.96 -24.72 1.92
C GLU A 265 -5.31 -25.38 2.20
N PHE A 266 -5.98 -25.01 3.28
CA PHE A 266 -7.31 -25.49 3.63
C PHE A 266 -8.33 -25.28 2.50
N LEU A 267 -8.40 -24.05 1.95
CA LEU A 267 -9.36 -23.70 0.88
C LEU A 267 -9.07 -24.40 -0.44
N SER A 268 -7.81 -24.73 -0.73
CA SER A 268 -7.40 -25.42 -1.96
C SER A 268 -7.96 -26.84 -2.06
N GLU A 269 -8.32 -27.44 -0.93
CA GLU A 269 -8.90 -28.78 -0.85
C GLU A 269 -10.44 -28.76 -0.90
N ARG A 270 -11.07 -27.58 -0.93
CA ARG A 270 -12.54 -27.46 -0.83
C ARG A 270 -13.21 -27.56 -2.20
N PRO A 271 -14.21 -28.46 -2.33
CA PRO A 271 -14.94 -28.64 -3.58
C PRO A 271 -15.77 -27.40 -3.96
N GLU A 272 -16.09 -26.51 -3.03
CA GLU A 272 -16.85 -25.28 -3.22
C GLU A 272 -16.02 -24.15 -3.85
N VAL A 273 -14.69 -24.26 -3.84
CA VAL A 273 -13.75 -23.25 -4.34
C VAL A 273 -13.34 -23.58 -5.77
N GLU A 274 -13.52 -22.63 -6.68
CA GLU A 274 -13.10 -22.76 -8.09
C GLU A 274 -11.64 -22.35 -8.25
N LYS A 275 -11.25 -21.19 -7.67
CA LYS A 275 -9.91 -20.63 -7.80
C LYS A 275 -9.56 -19.75 -6.62
N ILE A 276 -8.25 -19.72 -6.28
CA ILE A 276 -7.70 -18.83 -5.28
C ILE A 276 -6.67 -17.92 -5.95
N PHE A 277 -6.79 -16.61 -5.73
CA PHE A 277 -5.87 -15.59 -6.24
C PHE A 277 -5.06 -15.02 -5.08
N TYR A 278 -3.75 -15.19 -5.12
CA TYR A 278 -2.79 -14.55 -4.21
C TYR A 278 -1.55 -14.12 -4.98
N ALA A 279 -0.72 -13.28 -4.40
CA ALA A 279 0.45 -12.75 -5.09
C ALA A 279 1.35 -13.87 -5.65
N GLY A 280 1.48 -13.91 -6.98
CA GLY A 280 2.23 -14.95 -7.69
C GLY A 280 1.45 -16.21 -8.05
N SER A 281 0.13 -16.30 -7.76
CA SER A 281 -0.67 -17.50 -8.05
C SER A 281 -1.13 -17.62 -9.52
N SER A 282 -1.05 -16.52 -10.29
CA SER A 282 -1.66 -16.47 -11.63
C SER A 282 -0.88 -17.27 -12.68
N SER A 283 0.46 -17.31 -12.58
CA SER A 283 1.35 -18.08 -13.45
C SER A 283 2.69 -18.39 -12.79
N ALA A 284 3.44 -19.34 -13.34
CA ALA A 284 4.80 -19.64 -12.88
C ALA A 284 5.74 -18.44 -13.02
N GLU A 285 5.56 -17.62 -14.05
CA GLU A 285 6.32 -16.38 -14.24
C GLU A 285 6.03 -15.35 -13.13
N GLN A 286 4.76 -15.12 -12.81
CA GLN A 286 4.38 -14.24 -11.71
C GLN A 286 4.87 -14.76 -10.34
N ALA A 287 4.87 -16.08 -10.13
CA ALA A 287 5.44 -16.69 -8.93
C ALA A 287 6.95 -16.43 -8.82
N GLU A 288 7.67 -16.53 -9.92
CA GLU A 288 9.10 -16.23 -9.99
C GLU A 288 9.38 -14.75 -9.72
N VAL A 289 8.64 -13.84 -10.37
CA VAL A 289 8.73 -12.40 -10.12
C VAL A 289 8.47 -12.08 -8.65
N GLN A 290 7.37 -12.60 -8.08
CA GLN A 290 7.04 -12.39 -6.66
C GLN A 290 8.15 -12.87 -5.73
N SER A 291 8.74 -14.03 -6.00
CA SER A 291 9.81 -14.59 -5.17
C SER A 291 11.11 -13.78 -5.21
N ARG A 292 11.37 -13.05 -6.30
CA ARG A 292 12.55 -12.20 -6.45
C ARG A 292 12.37 -10.82 -5.83
N GLN A 293 11.18 -10.22 -5.96
CA GLN A 293 10.94 -8.83 -5.54
C GLN A 293 10.31 -8.69 -4.17
N ALA A 294 9.79 -9.77 -3.56
CA ALA A 294 9.07 -9.72 -2.30
C ALA A 294 9.41 -10.89 -1.37
N ARG A 295 9.25 -10.68 -0.05
CA ARG A 295 9.53 -11.67 1.00
C ARG A 295 8.32 -12.57 1.34
N GLY A 296 7.37 -12.71 0.43
CA GLY A 296 6.19 -13.56 0.63
C GLY A 296 4.99 -13.10 -0.18
N ILE A 297 3.83 -13.62 0.17
CA ILE A 297 2.58 -13.43 -0.59
C ILE A 297 1.65 -12.35 -0.01
N GLY A 298 2.03 -11.77 1.14
CA GLY A 298 1.15 -10.87 1.88
C GLY A 298 0.04 -11.61 2.64
N SER A 299 -1.00 -10.88 3.02
CA SER A 299 -2.13 -11.44 3.77
C SER A 299 -3.50 -11.09 3.18
N VAL A 300 -3.53 -10.64 1.94
CA VAL A 300 -4.75 -10.45 1.16
C VAL A 300 -4.77 -11.47 0.05
N PHE A 301 -5.89 -12.14 -0.11
CA PHE A 301 -6.14 -13.02 -1.23
C PHE A 301 -7.62 -12.98 -1.64
N SER A 302 -7.94 -13.47 -2.81
CA SER A 302 -9.33 -13.62 -3.24
C SER A 302 -9.63 -15.07 -3.58
N LEU A 303 -10.85 -15.48 -3.33
CA LEU A 303 -11.36 -16.77 -3.77
C LEU A 303 -12.55 -16.58 -4.70
N LEU A 304 -12.63 -17.39 -5.73
CA LEU A 304 -13.78 -17.53 -6.60
C LEU A 304 -14.56 -18.78 -6.19
N LEU A 305 -15.81 -18.61 -5.80
CA LEU A 305 -16.71 -19.72 -5.52
C LEU A 305 -17.10 -20.42 -6.82
N LYS A 306 -17.33 -21.72 -6.77
CA LYS A 306 -17.89 -22.46 -7.91
C LYS A 306 -19.28 -21.98 -8.31
N ASP A 307 -19.69 -22.33 -9.48
CA ASP A 307 -21.03 -22.04 -10.00
C ASP A 307 -22.11 -22.51 -9.03
N GLY A 308 -23.08 -21.64 -8.79
CA GLY A 308 -24.15 -21.81 -7.81
C GLY A 308 -23.80 -21.32 -6.39
N GLY A 309 -22.56 -20.90 -6.14
CA GLY A 309 -22.17 -20.32 -4.86
C GLY A 309 -22.64 -18.86 -4.70
N ASP A 310 -23.32 -18.56 -3.58
CA ASP A 310 -23.73 -17.21 -3.19
C ASP A 310 -22.64 -16.55 -2.32
N ALA A 311 -21.86 -15.64 -2.91
CA ALA A 311 -20.81 -14.91 -2.20
C ALA A 311 -21.37 -13.97 -1.11
N GLN A 312 -22.60 -13.49 -1.26
CA GLN A 312 -23.24 -12.66 -0.23
C GLN A 312 -23.66 -13.50 1.00
N ALA A 313 -24.19 -14.72 0.75
CA ALA A 313 -24.51 -15.66 1.82
C ALA A 313 -23.21 -16.10 2.53
N PHE A 314 -22.14 -16.39 1.76
CA PHE A 314 -20.81 -16.66 2.31
C PHE A 314 -20.37 -15.56 3.27
N ALA A 315 -20.28 -14.32 2.79
CA ALA A 315 -19.76 -13.19 3.56
C ALA A 315 -20.61 -12.86 4.81
N ARG A 316 -21.94 -13.03 4.71
CA ARG A 316 -22.85 -12.79 5.84
C ARG A 316 -22.78 -13.85 6.93
N ALA A 317 -22.41 -15.08 6.59
CA ALA A 317 -22.37 -16.20 7.51
C ALA A 317 -21.07 -16.30 8.31
N LEU A 318 -20.02 -15.55 7.93
CA LEU A 318 -18.73 -15.59 8.63
C LEU A 318 -18.82 -14.97 10.03
N PRO A 319 -18.66 -15.73 11.13
CA PRO A 319 -18.93 -15.19 12.48
C PRO A 319 -17.80 -14.29 13.02
N ILE A 320 -16.58 -14.41 12.51
CA ILE A 320 -15.39 -13.70 13.00
C ILE A 320 -14.97 -12.58 12.05
N PHE A 321 -15.11 -12.80 10.73
CA PHE A 321 -14.71 -11.82 9.74
C PHE A 321 -15.65 -10.61 9.74
N VAL A 322 -15.09 -9.41 9.74
CA VAL A 322 -15.89 -8.20 9.57
C VAL A 322 -16.19 -8.03 8.08
N ASN A 323 -17.47 -7.98 7.70
CA ASN A 323 -17.89 -7.70 6.32
C ASN A 323 -17.79 -6.22 6.05
N ALA A 324 -16.66 -5.77 5.57
CA ALA A 324 -16.34 -4.36 5.34
C ALA A 324 -15.32 -4.18 4.22
N VAL A 325 -15.28 -2.97 3.67
CA VAL A 325 -14.15 -2.52 2.86
C VAL A 325 -12.91 -2.33 3.75
N SER A 326 -11.75 -2.19 3.15
CA SER A 326 -10.44 -2.06 3.78
C SER A 326 -9.68 -3.39 3.84
N LEU A 327 -8.51 -3.36 4.47
CA LEU A 327 -7.60 -4.50 4.63
C LEU A 327 -6.46 -4.11 5.60
N GLY A 328 -5.64 -5.08 5.99
CA GLY A 328 -4.36 -4.82 6.67
C GLY A 328 -4.46 -4.57 8.16
N GLY A 329 -5.66 -4.68 8.75
CA GLY A 329 -5.87 -4.65 10.20
C GLY A 329 -5.44 -5.96 10.87
N ILE A 330 -5.45 -5.94 12.21
CA ILE A 330 -5.27 -7.13 13.04
C ILE A 330 -6.48 -8.05 13.00
N GLU A 331 -7.64 -7.54 12.59
CA GLU A 331 -8.90 -8.26 12.42
C GLU A 331 -9.04 -8.71 10.96
N SER A 332 -9.57 -9.91 10.77
CA SER A 332 -9.86 -10.47 9.44
C SER A 332 -11.10 -9.81 8.83
N LEU A 333 -10.98 -9.41 7.56
CA LEU A 333 -12.05 -8.77 6.82
C LEU A 333 -12.46 -9.61 5.61
N VAL A 334 -13.75 -9.57 5.29
CA VAL A 334 -14.33 -10.08 4.05
C VAL A 334 -14.97 -8.95 3.27
N SER A 335 -14.77 -8.92 1.95
CA SER A 335 -15.45 -7.97 1.07
C SER A 335 -15.78 -8.62 -0.28
N LEU A 336 -16.79 -8.07 -0.94
CA LEU A 336 -17.22 -8.49 -2.27
C LEU A 336 -16.80 -7.40 -3.27
N PRO A 337 -15.70 -7.59 -4.00
CA PRO A 337 -15.13 -6.56 -4.88
C PRO A 337 -16.12 -6.00 -5.89
N ALA A 338 -16.94 -6.86 -6.52
CA ALA A 338 -17.93 -6.46 -7.50
C ALA A 338 -18.99 -5.47 -6.95
N HIS A 339 -19.28 -5.54 -5.63
CA HIS A 339 -20.28 -4.69 -4.98
C HIS A 339 -19.69 -3.54 -4.17
N THR A 340 -18.35 -3.50 -4.02
CA THR A 340 -17.67 -2.52 -3.15
C THR A 340 -16.59 -1.74 -3.91
N THR A 341 -15.35 -2.22 -3.88
CA THR A 341 -14.17 -1.51 -4.40
C THR A 341 -14.18 -1.33 -5.91
N HIS A 342 -14.82 -2.23 -6.65
CA HIS A 342 -14.92 -2.23 -8.12
C HIS A 342 -16.38 -2.05 -8.61
N GLY A 343 -17.32 -1.78 -7.72
CA GLY A 343 -18.72 -1.53 -8.09
C GLY A 343 -18.95 -0.30 -8.98
N ALA A 344 -17.98 0.63 -9.01
CA ALA A 344 -18.02 1.80 -9.87
C ALA A 344 -17.50 1.55 -11.31
N TYR A 345 -16.87 0.39 -11.55
CA TYR A 345 -16.40 0.00 -12.88
C TYR A 345 -17.57 -0.47 -13.75
N ALA A 346 -17.52 -0.17 -15.07
CA ALA A 346 -18.44 -0.77 -16.02
C ALA A 346 -18.31 -2.30 -16.02
N GLN A 347 -19.41 -3.01 -16.34
CA GLN A 347 -19.44 -4.48 -16.35
C GLN A 347 -18.31 -5.06 -17.22
N GLU A 348 -18.10 -4.48 -18.42
CA GLU A 348 -17.07 -4.91 -19.37
C GLU A 348 -15.66 -4.90 -18.74
N HIS A 349 -15.34 -3.87 -17.96
CA HIS A 349 -14.06 -3.81 -17.26
C HIS A 349 -13.99 -4.78 -16.09
N ARG A 350 -15.10 -5.02 -15.37
CA ARG A 350 -15.11 -6.02 -14.31
C ARG A 350 -14.86 -7.42 -14.89
N ASP A 351 -15.45 -7.74 -16.02
CA ASP A 351 -15.26 -9.01 -16.72
C ASP A 351 -13.81 -9.16 -17.23
N GLU A 352 -13.23 -8.09 -17.80
CA GLU A 352 -11.83 -8.04 -18.23
C GLU A 352 -10.86 -8.34 -17.08
N PHE A 353 -11.12 -7.80 -15.89
CA PHE A 353 -10.25 -7.96 -14.72
C PHE A 353 -10.60 -9.16 -13.84
N GLY A 354 -11.55 -9.99 -14.26
CA GLY A 354 -11.96 -11.19 -13.51
C GLY A 354 -12.69 -10.87 -12.20
N VAL A 355 -13.38 -9.72 -12.14
CA VAL A 355 -14.16 -9.31 -10.96
C VAL A 355 -15.60 -9.84 -11.10
N ASP A 356 -15.74 -11.14 -10.89
CA ASP A 356 -17.00 -11.87 -10.89
C ASP A 356 -17.81 -11.59 -9.61
N ASP A 357 -19.15 -11.70 -9.67
CA ASP A 357 -20.02 -11.56 -8.49
C ASP A 357 -19.81 -12.64 -7.43
N ARG A 358 -19.23 -13.80 -7.83
CA ARG A 358 -18.82 -14.89 -6.94
C ARG A 358 -17.45 -14.67 -6.29
N LEU A 359 -16.75 -13.58 -6.65
CA LEU A 359 -15.41 -13.28 -6.13
C LEU A 359 -15.51 -12.70 -4.73
N VAL A 360 -14.83 -13.33 -3.78
CA VAL A 360 -14.71 -12.89 -2.39
C VAL A 360 -13.27 -12.51 -2.11
N ARG A 361 -13.01 -11.31 -1.59
CA ARG A 361 -11.69 -10.91 -1.11
C ARG A 361 -11.61 -11.04 0.41
N LEU A 362 -10.58 -11.71 0.88
CA LEU A 362 -10.25 -11.89 2.29
C LEU A 362 -8.95 -11.14 2.61
N ALA A 363 -8.97 -10.38 3.70
CA ALA A 363 -7.77 -9.79 4.31
C ALA A 363 -7.60 -10.42 5.68
N ILE A 364 -6.53 -11.17 5.89
CA ILE A 364 -6.36 -12.02 7.06
C ILE A 364 -5.64 -11.25 8.17
N GLY A 365 -6.20 -11.33 9.36
CA GLY A 365 -5.68 -10.77 10.59
C GLY A 365 -4.74 -11.71 11.34
N ILE A 366 -4.61 -11.47 12.64
CA ILE A 366 -3.69 -12.20 13.53
C ILE A 366 -4.40 -13.15 14.51
N GLU A 367 -5.68 -13.38 14.31
CA GLU A 367 -6.50 -14.28 15.12
C GLU A 367 -5.94 -15.71 15.11
N ASP A 368 -6.46 -16.59 15.94
CA ASP A 368 -6.11 -18.00 15.91
C ASP A 368 -6.62 -18.64 14.60
N VAL A 369 -5.71 -19.23 13.85
CA VAL A 369 -6.00 -19.74 12.50
C VAL A 369 -7.09 -20.81 12.47
N GLN A 370 -7.21 -21.62 13.52
CA GLN A 370 -8.24 -22.66 13.60
C GLN A 370 -9.65 -22.06 13.72
N ASP A 371 -9.78 -20.92 14.40
CA ASP A 371 -11.05 -20.20 14.50
C ASP A 371 -11.42 -19.56 13.15
N LEU A 372 -10.43 -19.03 12.42
CA LEU A 372 -10.63 -18.51 11.06
C LEU A 372 -11.06 -19.61 10.09
N ILE A 373 -10.43 -20.79 10.14
CA ILE A 373 -10.78 -21.95 9.32
C ILE A 373 -12.20 -22.43 9.64
N ALA A 374 -12.55 -22.54 10.92
CA ALA A 374 -13.91 -22.92 11.33
C ALA A 374 -14.97 -21.91 10.84
N ALA A 375 -14.65 -20.60 10.89
CA ALA A 375 -15.51 -19.58 10.34
C ALA A 375 -15.70 -19.73 8.83
N LEU A 376 -14.63 -19.98 8.09
CA LEU A 376 -14.67 -20.20 6.63
C LEU A 376 -15.50 -21.42 6.24
N GLU A 377 -15.45 -22.52 7.02
CA GLU A 377 -16.32 -23.68 6.84
C GLU A 377 -17.82 -23.33 6.95
N ILE A 378 -18.17 -22.49 7.92
CA ILE A 378 -19.55 -21.99 8.06
C ILE A 378 -19.95 -21.17 6.83
N GLY A 379 -19.07 -20.26 6.36
CA GLY A 379 -19.30 -19.47 5.17
C GLY A 379 -19.49 -20.33 3.92
N LEU A 380 -18.62 -21.31 3.69
CA LEU A 380 -18.73 -22.24 2.55
C LEU A 380 -20.06 -23.02 2.56
N LYS A 381 -20.47 -23.54 3.71
CA LYS A 381 -21.77 -24.22 3.86
C LYS A 381 -22.94 -23.29 3.54
N ALA A 382 -22.89 -22.06 4.01
CA ALA A 382 -23.95 -21.07 3.74
C ALA A 382 -24.03 -20.67 2.26
N ALA A 383 -22.89 -20.57 1.57
CA ALA A 383 -22.83 -20.22 0.16
C ALA A 383 -23.55 -21.23 -0.76
N PHE A 384 -23.67 -22.48 -0.33
CA PHE A 384 -24.27 -23.58 -1.12
C PHE A 384 -25.47 -24.23 -0.41
N ALA A 385 -26.09 -23.56 0.55
CA ALA A 385 -27.25 -24.07 1.30
C ALA A 385 -28.61 -23.87 0.60
N GLY A 386 -28.64 -23.24 -0.57
CA GLY A 386 -29.84 -22.91 -1.35
C GLY A 386 -30.34 -24.01 -2.27
#